data_8b8c376f75a69b168fc0ac4be3c9d4ed
#
_entry.id   8b8c376f75a69b168fc0ac4be3c9d4ed
#
_cell.length_a   1.000
_cell.length_b   1.000
_cell.length_c   1.000
_cell.angle_alpha   90.00
_cell.angle_beta   90.00
_cell.angle_gamma   90.00
#
_symmetry.space_group_name_H-M   'P 1'
#
loop_
_entity.id
_entity.type
_entity.pdbx_description
1 polymer ?
#
loop_
_entity_poly.entity_id
_entity_poly.type
_entity_poly.pdbx_seq_one_letter_code
_entity_poly.pdbx_strand_id
1 'polypeptide(L)' 'MLTLKEVGEMLRISETTLRCWIDAGILKGYKFNREYRVSKEDLDAFIEESKVTKF' A
#
# COMPACT_ATOMS: atom_id res chain seq x y z
N MET A 1 -3.62 11.88 0.21
CA MET A 1 -3.00 10.59 0.48
C MET A 1 -3.98 9.65 1.14
N LEU A 2 -3.77 8.37 0.95
CA LEU A 2 -4.66 7.36 1.49
C LEU A 2 -4.11 6.80 2.81
N THR A 3 -5.01 6.50 3.74
CA THR A 3 -4.61 5.85 4.98
C THR A 3 -4.47 4.35 4.73
N LEU A 4 -3.79 3.66 5.65
CA LEU A 4 -3.69 2.20 5.53
C LEU A 4 -5.05 1.54 5.61
N LYS A 5 -5.96 2.13 6.38
CA LYS A 5 -7.31 1.59 6.47
C LYS A 5 -7.99 1.63 5.10
N GLU A 6 -7.85 2.75 4.40
CA GLU A 6 -8.45 2.89 3.09
C GLU A 6 -7.82 1.93 2.09
N VAL A 7 -6.49 1.86 2.09
CA VAL A 7 -5.78 0.95 1.19
C VAL A 7 -6.14 -0.50 1.50
N GLY A 8 -6.22 -0.83 2.78
CA GLY A 8 -6.57 -2.18 3.20
C GLY A 8 -7.94 -2.60 2.71
N GLU A 9 -8.88 -1.67 2.77
CA GLU A 9 -10.24 -1.96 2.29
C GLU A 9 -10.26 -2.11 0.77
N MET A 10 -9.50 -1.30 0.07
CA MET A 10 -9.43 -1.38 -1.38
C MET A 10 -8.82 -2.68 -1.86
N LEU A 11 -7.78 -3.13 -1.19
CA LEU A 11 -7.04 -4.33 -1.59
C LEU A 11 -7.46 -5.57 -0.82
N ARG A 12 -8.28 -5.40 0.20
CA ARG A 12 -8.70 -6.47 1.10
C ARG A 12 -7.51 -7.12 1.79
N ILE A 13 -6.62 -6.28 2.26
CA ILE A 13 -5.42 -6.70 2.96
C ILE A 13 -5.41 -6.00 4.31
N SER A 14 -4.93 -6.68 5.34
CA SER A 14 -4.90 -6.11 6.68
C SER A 14 -3.92 -4.96 6.75
N GLU A 15 -4.18 -4.02 7.66
CA GLU A 15 -3.29 -2.88 7.86
C GLU A 15 -1.92 -3.34 8.34
N THR A 16 -1.89 -4.40 9.14
CA THR A 16 -0.62 -4.94 9.64
C THR A 16 0.25 -5.41 8.48
N THR A 17 -0.35 -6.10 7.52
CA THR A 17 0.40 -6.56 6.34
C THR A 17 0.92 -5.38 5.55
N LEU A 18 0.09 -4.36 5.36
CA LEU A 18 0.51 -3.17 4.61
C LEU A 18 1.66 -2.46 5.31
N ARG A 19 1.59 -2.38 6.63
CA ARG A 19 2.67 -1.77 7.40
C ARG A 19 3.97 -2.53 7.20
N CYS A 20 3.90 -3.85 7.23
CA CYS A 20 5.07 -4.67 6.99
C CYS A 20 5.65 -4.46 5.60
N TRP A 21 4.78 -4.33 4.62
CA TRP A 21 5.22 -4.09 3.25
C TRP A 21 5.93 -2.74 3.12
N ILE A 22 5.42 -1.72 3.80
CA ILE A 22 6.05 -0.41 3.76
C ILE A 22 7.40 -0.46 4.46
N ASP A 23 7.46 -1.11 5.61
CA ASP A 23 8.71 -1.22 6.36
C ASP A 23 9.75 -2.02 5.59
N ALA A 24 9.32 -3.00 4.81
CA ALA A 24 10.22 -3.83 4.02
C ALA A 24 10.59 -3.19 2.68
N GLY A 25 9.99 -2.07 2.33
CA GLY A 25 10.26 -1.41 1.07
C GLY A 25 9.53 -2.01 -0.11
N ILE A 26 8.59 -2.90 0.14
CA ILE A 26 7.81 -3.53 -0.93
C ILE A 26 6.79 -2.54 -1.47
N LEU A 27 6.13 -1.82 -0.57
CA LEU A 27 5.15 -0.80 -0.93
C LEU A 27 5.67 0.54 -0.48
N LYS A 28 5.72 1.48 -1.40
CA LYS A 28 6.19 2.81 -1.06
C LYS A 28 5.13 3.54 -0.26
N GLY A 29 5.50 4.00 0.91
CA GLY A 29 4.59 4.72 1.78
C GLY A 29 5.31 5.79 2.54
N TYR A 30 4.53 6.60 3.24
CA TYR A 30 5.05 7.72 4.02
C TYR A 30 4.60 7.57 5.46
N LYS A 31 5.49 7.93 6.37
CA LYS A 31 5.18 7.87 7.79
C LYS A 31 5.14 9.28 8.35
N PHE A 32 3.98 9.67 8.86
CA PHE A 32 3.78 10.96 9.51
C PHE A 32 3.45 10.70 10.97
N ASN A 33 4.38 11.06 11.86
CA ASN A 33 4.24 10.73 13.27
C ASN A 33 4.11 9.23 13.42
N ARG A 34 2.94 8.74 13.76
CA ARG A 34 2.72 7.30 13.93
C ARG A 34 1.77 6.74 12.89
N GLU A 35 1.47 7.55 11.89
CA GLU A 35 0.53 7.13 10.85
C GLU A 35 1.25 6.89 9.56
N TYR A 36 0.88 5.82 8.92
CA TYR A 36 1.38 5.51 7.58
C TYR A 36 0.38 6.01 6.56
N ARG A 37 0.89 6.55 5.47
CA ARG A 37 0.07 7.02 4.36
C ARG A 37 0.67 6.55 3.06
N VAL A 38 -0.17 6.35 2.08
CA VAL A 38 0.26 5.94 0.74
C VAL A 38 -0.36 6.89 -0.26
N SER A 39 0.46 7.41 -1.18
CA SER A 39 -0.09 8.26 -2.22
C SER A 39 -0.82 7.39 -3.23
N LYS A 40 -1.83 7.97 -3.86
CA LYS A 40 -2.60 7.23 -4.85
C LYS A 40 -1.71 6.80 -6.01
N GLU A 41 -0.76 7.65 -6.39
CA GLU A 41 0.17 7.33 -7.47
C GLU A 41 1.03 6.13 -7.12
N ASP A 42 1.53 6.10 -5.89
CA ASP A 42 2.35 4.98 -5.45
C ASP A 42 1.52 3.70 -5.36
N LEU A 43 0.29 3.83 -4.91
CA LEU A 43 -0.60 2.69 -4.84
C LEU A 43 -0.91 2.14 -6.22
N ASP A 44 -1.21 3.02 -7.16
CA ASP A 44 -1.49 2.61 -8.54
C ASP A 44 -0.28 1.91 -9.15
N ALA A 45 0.92 2.43 -8.92
CA ALA A 45 2.14 1.81 -9.42
C ALA A 45 2.34 0.42 -8.81
N PHE A 46 2.08 0.31 -7.51
CA PHE A 46 2.21 -0.97 -6.83
C PHE A 46 1.24 -2.00 -7.41
N ILE A 47 0.01 -1.59 -7.65
CA ILE A 47 -1.00 -2.48 -8.21
C ILE A 47 -0.60 -2.93 -9.61
N GLU A 48 -0.10 -2.00 -10.41
CA GLU A 48 0.34 -2.33 -11.77
C GLU A 48 1.49 -3.34 -11.76
N GLU A 49 2.45 -3.13 -10.89
CA GLU A 49 3.58 -4.04 -10.79
C GLU A 49 3.19 -5.41 -10.25
N SER A 50 2.17 -5.43 -9.40
CA SER A 50 1.70 -6.67 -8.80
C SER A 50 0.68 -7.39 -9.66
N LYS A 51 0.27 -6.75 -10.74
CA LYS A 51 -0.77 -7.30 -11.58
C LYS A 51 -0.28 -8.56 -12.27
N VAL A 52 -1.04 -9.63 -12.10
CA VAL A 52 -0.74 -10.89 -12.77
C VAL A 52 -1.58 -10.98 -14.03
N THR A 53 -0.90 -11.01 -15.14
CA THR A 53 -1.59 -11.14 -16.43
C THR A 53 -1.34 -12.52 -16.98
N LYS A 54 -2.42 -13.25 -17.14
CA LYS A 54 -2.33 -14.61 -17.65
C LYS A 54 -3.32 -14.80 -18.77
N PHE A 55 -2.80 -15.01 -19.90
CA PHE A 55 -3.64 -15.19 -21.07
C PHE A 55 -2.94 -16.04 -22.10
#